data_adb8690fcc0f5d8ffe5e9577c72934ed
#
_entry.id   adb8690fcc0f5d8ffe5e9577c72934ed
#
_cell.length_a   1.000
_cell.length_b   1.000
_cell.length_c   1.000
_cell.angle_alpha   90.00
_cell.angle_beta   90.00
_cell.angle_gamma   90.00
#
_symmetry.space_group_name_H-M   'P 1'
#
loop_
_entity.id
_entity.type
_entity.pdbx_description
1 polymer ?
#
loop_
_entity_poly.entity_id
_entity_poly.type
_entity_poly.pdbx_seq_one_letter_code
_entity_poly.pdbx_strand_id
1 'polypeptide(L)'
;ELLRKVGKNKWSRETLNRWINGKCSPKTLTLAEEELLRKMLPEAPAHHPNYAFRFIDLFAGIGGIRKGFETIGGQCVFTSEWNKEDVRTYKANWFNDAQEHTFNLDIREVTLSDKPEVPENDAYAYINEHVPDHDVLLAGFPCQPFSLAGVSKKNSLGRAHGFECEAQGTLFFDVARIIRAKKPAIFVLENVKNLKSHDKGKTFKVIMDTLDELGYEVADAAEMGKNDPKVIDGKHFLPQHRERIVLVGFRRDLNIHQGFTLRDISRFYPEQRPSFGELLEPVVDSKYILTPKLWEYLYNYAKKHAAKGNGFGFGLVNPENKESIARTLSARYHKDGSEILIDRGWDMATGETDFANEENQAHRPRRLTPRECARL
;
A
#
# COMPACT_ATOMS: atom_id res chain seq x y z
N GLU A 1 9.54 6.05 -23.15
CA GLU A 1 10.32 4.87 -23.58
C GLU A 1 9.77 4.28 -24.87
N LEU A 2 8.46 4.03 -24.98
CA LEU A 2 7.80 3.54 -26.20
C LEU A 2 8.13 4.41 -27.42
N LEU A 3 7.91 5.74 -27.31
CA LEU A 3 8.21 6.69 -28.40
C LEU A 3 9.69 6.73 -28.79
N ARG A 4 10.59 6.44 -27.84
CA ARG A 4 12.03 6.37 -28.09
C ARG A 4 12.45 5.10 -28.84
N LYS A 5 11.78 3.97 -28.57
CA LYS A 5 12.06 2.66 -29.20
C LYS A 5 11.43 2.50 -30.57
N VAL A 6 10.24 3.07 -30.78
CA VAL A 6 9.48 2.96 -32.06
C VAL A 6 9.86 4.06 -33.07
N GLY A 7 10.62 5.06 -32.66
CA GLY A 7 11.00 6.21 -33.48
C GLY A 7 10.10 7.43 -33.27
N LYS A 8 10.73 8.58 -33.01
CA LYS A 8 10.07 9.83 -32.59
C LYS A 8 9.03 10.36 -33.60
N ASN A 9 9.03 9.91 -34.84
CA ASN A 9 8.20 10.48 -35.89
C ASN A 9 6.92 9.68 -36.21
N LYS A 10 6.71 8.51 -35.61
CA LYS A 10 5.57 7.65 -35.95
C LYS A 10 4.32 7.87 -35.09
N TRP A 11 4.49 8.06 -33.77
CA TRP A 11 3.37 8.29 -32.85
C TRP A 11 3.66 9.46 -31.92
N SER A 12 2.70 10.38 -31.81
CA SER A 12 2.80 11.43 -30.81
C SER A 12 2.34 10.93 -29.44
N ARG A 13 2.79 11.61 -28.38
CA ARG A 13 2.29 11.37 -27.01
C ARG A 13 0.76 11.51 -26.94
N GLU A 14 0.22 12.43 -27.71
CA GLU A 14 -1.22 12.69 -27.76
C GLU A 14 -1.96 11.54 -28.43
N THR A 15 -1.43 10.98 -29.52
CA THR A 15 -1.97 9.79 -30.19
C THR A 15 -2.03 8.60 -29.24
N LEU A 16 -0.94 8.31 -28.55
CA LEU A 16 -0.91 7.23 -27.55
C LEU A 16 -1.92 7.46 -26.41
N ASN A 17 -2.03 8.68 -25.92
CA ASN A 17 -2.99 9.03 -24.88
C ASN A 17 -4.45 8.83 -25.33
N ARG A 18 -4.76 9.14 -26.61
CA ARG A 18 -6.08 8.88 -27.17
C ARG A 18 -6.39 7.39 -27.30
N TRP A 19 -5.39 6.57 -27.66
CA TRP A 19 -5.54 5.12 -27.72
C TRP A 19 -5.78 4.52 -26.34
N ILE A 20 -4.95 4.87 -25.36
CA ILE A 20 -5.06 4.40 -23.97
C ILE A 20 -6.42 4.75 -23.37
N ASN A 21 -6.96 5.93 -23.70
CA ASN A 21 -8.26 6.38 -23.18
C ASN A 21 -9.47 5.96 -24.07
N GLY A 22 -9.27 5.06 -25.03
CA GLY A 22 -10.33 4.54 -25.89
C GLY A 22 -10.98 5.60 -26.82
N LYS A 23 -10.35 6.77 -26.97
CA LYS A 23 -10.91 7.86 -27.82
C LYS A 23 -10.73 7.61 -29.32
N CYS A 24 -9.88 6.72 -29.70
CA CYS A 24 -9.75 6.21 -31.07
C CYS A 24 -9.01 4.88 -31.05
N SER A 25 -9.30 4.00 -32.01
CA SER A 25 -8.55 2.77 -32.22
C SER A 25 -7.16 3.05 -32.77
N PRO A 26 -6.14 2.27 -32.37
CA PRO A 26 -4.84 2.31 -33.05
C PRO A 26 -5.01 1.97 -34.52
N LYS A 27 -4.24 2.62 -35.38
CA LYS A 27 -4.08 2.18 -36.77
C LYS A 27 -3.43 0.79 -36.76
N THR A 28 -3.63 0.02 -37.84
CA THR A 28 -3.03 -1.29 -38.00
C THR A 28 -1.52 -1.23 -37.67
N LEU A 29 -1.11 -2.00 -36.68
CA LEU A 29 0.29 -2.16 -36.32
C LEU A 29 0.96 -3.11 -37.30
N THR A 30 2.22 -2.86 -37.59
CA THR A 30 3.06 -3.85 -38.25
C THR A 30 3.43 -4.97 -37.28
N LEU A 31 3.71 -6.17 -37.79
CA LEU A 31 4.16 -7.29 -36.95
C LEU A 31 5.36 -6.92 -36.07
N ALA A 32 6.31 -6.15 -36.58
CA ALA A 32 7.46 -5.69 -35.81
C ALA A 32 7.07 -4.72 -34.66
N GLU A 33 6.08 -3.86 -34.88
CA GLU A 33 5.56 -2.95 -33.85
C GLU A 33 4.79 -3.71 -32.78
N GLU A 34 3.99 -4.68 -33.19
CA GLU A 34 3.27 -5.56 -32.25
C GLU A 34 4.24 -6.38 -31.39
N GLU A 35 5.26 -6.96 -32.00
CA GLU A 35 6.29 -7.72 -31.29
C GLU A 35 7.09 -6.85 -30.30
N LEU A 36 7.41 -5.60 -30.68
CA LEU A 36 8.05 -4.63 -29.80
C LEU A 36 7.15 -4.28 -28.61
N LEU A 37 5.85 -4.07 -28.85
CA LEU A 37 4.89 -3.80 -27.80
C LEU A 37 4.74 -5.00 -26.84
N ARG A 38 4.69 -6.22 -27.37
CA ARG A 38 4.64 -7.44 -26.56
C ARG A 38 5.86 -7.61 -25.66
N LYS A 39 7.06 -7.30 -26.15
CA LYS A 39 8.31 -7.30 -25.36
C LYS A 39 8.37 -6.22 -24.29
N MET A 40 7.49 -5.23 -24.34
CA MET A 40 7.39 -4.18 -23.33
C MET A 40 6.33 -4.48 -22.26
N LEU A 41 5.48 -5.45 -22.49
CA LEU A 41 4.57 -5.94 -21.46
C LEU A 41 5.40 -6.67 -20.40
N PRO A 42 5.00 -6.59 -19.11
CA PRO A 42 5.57 -7.46 -18.12
C PRO A 42 5.34 -8.92 -18.53
N GLU A 43 6.23 -9.81 -18.13
CA GLU A 43 6.00 -11.24 -18.32
C GLU A 43 4.68 -11.59 -17.64
N ALA A 44 3.83 -12.35 -18.37
CA ALA A 44 2.61 -12.85 -17.77
C ALA A 44 2.99 -13.66 -16.53
N PRO A 45 2.29 -13.46 -15.39
CA PRO A 45 2.52 -14.30 -14.22
C PRO A 45 2.48 -15.76 -14.65
N ALA A 46 3.48 -16.53 -14.25
CA ALA A 46 3.50 -17.95 -14.56
C ALA A 46 2.22 -18.57 -13.99
N HIS A 47 1.36 -19.10 -14.86
CA HIS A 47 0.25 -19.92 -14.42
C HIS A 47 0.83 -21.19 -13.81
N HIS A 48 0.91 -21.23 -12.49
CA HIS A 48 1.23 -22.47 -11.78
C HIS A 48 0.02 -23.38 -11.86
N PRO A 49 0.09 -24.53 -12.51
CA PRO A 49 -1.05 -25.43 -12.65
C PRO A 49 -1.52 -26.03 -11.32
N ASN A 50 -0.69 -25.91 -10.28
CA ASN A 50 -0.97 -26.41 -8.92
C ASN A 50 -0.73 -25.27 -7.91
N TYR A 51 -1.79 -24.52 -7.61
CA TYR A 51 -1.76 -23.56 -6.50
C TYR A 51 -1.85 -24.30 -5.15
N ALA A 52 -1.09 -23.81 -4.18
CA ALA A 52 -1.13 -24.36 -2.83
C ALA A 52 -2.39 -23.91 -2.05
N PHE A 53 -2.88 -22.70 -2.33
CA PHE A 53 -4.06 -22.10 -1.71
C PHE A 53 -4.64 -20.99 -2.58
N ARG A 54 -5.89 -20.59 -2.30
CA ARG A 54 -6.58 -19.47 -2.94
C ARG A 54 -6.66 -18.30 -1.98
N PHE A 55 -6.52 -17.08 -2.48
CA PHE A 55 -6.65 -15.88 -1.66
C PHE A 55 -7.38 -14.75 -2.38
N ILE A 56 -7.88 -13.80 -1.60
CA ILE A 56 -8.45 -12.54 -2.07
C ILE A 56 -7.60 -11.36 -1.58
N ASP A 57 -7.54 -10.28 -2.34
CA ASP A 57 -6.75 -9.07 -2.05
C ASP A 57 -7.67 -7.83 -2.03
N LEU A 58 -7.96 -7.35 -0.83
CA LEU A 58 -8.87 -6.22 -0.59
C LEU A 58 -8.07 -4.94 -0.31
N PHE A 59 -8.52 -3.82 -0.88
CA PHE A 59 -7.78 -2.56 -0.85
C PHE A 59 -6.37 -2.72 -1.41
N ALA A 60 -6.31 -3.41 -2.54
CA ALA A 60 -5.10 -3.99 -3.09
C ALA A 60 -4.03 -2.98 -3.50
N GLY A 61 -4.41 -1.70 -3.68
CA GLY A 61 -3.49 -0.68 -4.19
C GLY A 61 -2.91 -1.10 -5.53
N ILE A 62 -1.60 -1.13 -5.64
CA ILE A 62 -0.88 -1.60 -6.83
C ILE A 62 -0.54 -3.10 -6.78
N GLY A 63 -1.05 -3.86 -5.79
CA GLY A 63 -0.91 -5.31 -5.68
C GLY A 63 0.35 -5.79 -4.94
N GLY A 64 0.91 -4.98 -4.05
CA GLY A 64 2.12 -5.36 -3.33
C GLY A 64 1.95 -6.61 -2.46
N ILE A 65 0.84 -6.72 -1.71
CA ILE A 65 0.56 -7.89 -0.86
C ILE A 65 0.30 -9.12 -1.74
N ARG A 66 -0.53 -8.98 -2.78
CA ARG A 66 -0.77 -10.05 -3.76
C ARG A 66 0.53 -10.64 -4.30
N LYS A 67 1.47 -9.78 -4.72
CA LYS A 67 2.77 -10.23 -5.25
C LYS A 67 3.50 -11.14 -4.27
N GLY A 68 3.52 -10.79 -2.99
CA GLY A 68 4.12 -11.61 -1.94
C GLY A 68 3.47 -12.99 -1.82
N PHE A 69 2.13 -13.05 -1.83
CA PHE A 69 1.40 -14.31 -1.69
C PHE A 69 1.46 -15.20 -2.94
N GLU A 70 1.56 -14.62 -4.13
CA GLU A 70 1.80 -15.38 -5.36
C GLU A 70 3.19 -16.07 -5.35
N THR A 71 4.21 -15.43 -4.77
CA THR A 71 5.56 -16.04 -4.70
C THR A 71 5.64 -17.30 -3.83
N ILE A 72 4.70 -17.49 -2.92
CA ILE A 72 4.59 -18.69 -2.08
C ILE A 72 3.54 -19.69 -2.57
N GLY A 73 3.08 -19.53 -3.82
CA GLY A 73 2.18 -20.48 -4.48
C GLY A 73 0.69 -20.21 -4.28
N GLY A 74 0.31 -19.00 -3.86
CA GLY A 74 -1.09 -18.58 -3.77
C GLY A 74 -1.68 -18.19 -5.12
N GLN A 75 -2.97 -18.45 -5.33
CA GLN A 75 -3.78 -17.95 -6.44
C GLN A 75 -4.70 -16.84 -5.97
N CYS A 76 -4.56 -15.63 -6.53
CA CYS A 76 -5.53 -14.56 -6.31
C CYS A 76 -6.80 -14.83 -7.13
N VAL A 77 -7.95 -14.91 -6.46
CA VAL A 77 -9.25 -15.19 -7.11
C VAL A 77 -10.21 -14.01 -7.08
N PHE A 78 -9.94 -13.01 -6.23
CA PHE A 78 -10.74 -11.80 -6.14
C PHE A 78 -9.88 -10.63 -5.68
N THR A 79 -10.11 -9.46 -6.26
CA THR A 79 -9.45 -8.21 -5.88
C THR A 79 -10.46 -7.08 -5.77
N SER A 80 -10.32 -6.24 -4.74
CA SER A 80 -11.06 -4.99 -4.65
C SER A 80 -10.13 -3.79 -4.51
N GLU A 81 -10.23 -2.82 -5.44
CA GLU A 81 -9.50 -1.55 -5.39
C GLU A 81 -10.25 -0.47 -6.18
N TRP A 82 -10.49 0.69 -5.57
CA TRP A 82 -11.31 1.75 -6.17
C TRP A 82 -10.53 2.93 -6.76
N ASN A 83 -9.27 3.14 -6.31
CA ASN A 83 -8.46 4.25 -6.79
C ASN A 83 -8.08 4.02 -8.25
N LYS A 84 -8.47 4.94 -9.12
CA LYS A 84 -8.28 4.81 -10.58
C LYS A 84 -6.81 4.61 -11.00
N GLU A 85 -5.89 5.26 -10.33
CA GLU A 85 -4.46 5.18 -10.69
C GLU A 85 -3.86 3.86 -10.20
N ASP A 86 -4.26 3.41 -9.01
CA ASP A 86 -3.85 2.12 -8.47
C ASP A 86 -4.43 0.97 -9.31
N VAL A 87 -5.73 1.04 -9.66
CA VAL A 87 -6.39 0.08 -10.57
C VAL A 87 -5.67 -0.03 -11.91
N ARG A 88 -5.24 1.10 -12.49
CA ARG A 88 -4.48 1.10 -13.76
C ARG A 88 -3.14 0.37 -13.62
N THR A 89 -2.41 0.63 -12.54
CA THR A 89 -1.13 -0.02 -12.26
C THR A 89 -1.35 -1.50 -11.97
N TYR A 90 -2.34 -1.83 -11.15
CA TYR A 90 -2.72 -3.21 -10.83
C TYR A 90 -3.04 -4.02 -12.09
N LYS A 91 -3.96 -3.53 -12.92
CA LYS A 91 -4.34 -4.18 -14.18
C LYS A 91 -3.19 -4.27 -15.19
N ALA A 92 -2.22 -3.36 -15.14
CA ALA A 92 -1.03 -3.45 -15.97
C ALA A 92 -0.06 -4.56 -15.50
N ASN A 93 0.02 -4.79 -14.19
CA ASN A 93 0.84 -5.85 -13.60
C ASN A 93 0.22 -7.24 -13.81
N TRP A 94 -1.11 -7.33 -13.72
CA TRP A 94 -1.87 -8.59 -13.88
C TRP A 94 -2.83 -8.51 -15.07
N PHE A 95 -2.33 -8.05 -16.23
CA PHE A 95 -3.12 -7.92 -17.46
C PHE A 95 -3.63 -9.25 -18.01
N ASN A 96 -3.05 -10.37 -17.58
CA ASN A 96 -3.38 -11.72 -18.02
C ASN A 96 -3.83 -12.59 -16.83
N ASP A 97 -4.66 -12.02 -15.97
CA ASP A 97 -5.27 -12.77 -14.85
C ASP A 97 -6.08 -13.98 -15.35
N ALA A 98 -6.17 -14.99 -14.51
CA ALA A 98 -6.98 -16.17 -14.80
C ALA A 98 -8.45 -15.78 -15.03
N GLN A 99 -9.17 -16.55 -15.86
CA GLN A 99 -10.62 -16.32 -16.09
C GLN A 99 -11.45 -16.39 -14.80
N GLU A 100 -10.96 -17.08 -13.79
CA GLU A 100 -11.58 -17.25 -12.48
C GLU A 100 -11.38 -16.05 -11.55
N HIS A 101 -10.50 -15.10 -11.91
CA HIS A 101 -10.24 -13.90 -11.10
C HIS A 101 -11.32 -12.85 -11.33
N THR A 102 -11.92 -12.39 -10.23
CA THR A 102 -12.90 -11.29 -10.24
C THR A 102 -12.26 -10.00 -9.73
N PHE A 103 -12.41 -8.92 -10.48
CA PHE A 103 -11.98 -7.58 -10.06
C PHE A 103 -13.17 -6.70 -9.74
N ASN A 104 -13.26 -6.24 -8.49
CA ASN A 104 -14.28 -5.33 -7.98
C ASN A 104 -13.70 -3.95 -7.73
N LEU A 105 -14.42 -2.88 -8.04
CA LEU A 105 -13.97 -1.50 -7.81
C LEU A 105 -14.30 -1.01 -6.40
N ASP A 106 -15.54 -1.12 -5.98
CA ASP A 106 -15.97 -0.67 -4.66
C ASP A 106 -16.43 -1.88 -3.82
N ILE A 107 -15.74 -2.14 -2.73
CA ILE A 107 -16.03 -3.27 -1.84
C ILE A 107 -17.49 -3.26 -1.35
N ARG A 108 -18.10 -2.07 -1.22
CA ARG A 108 -19.49 -1.92 -0.79
C ARG A 108 -20.49 -2.48 -1.77
N GLU A 109 -20.12 -2.62 -3.06
CA GLU A 109 -20.96 -3.27 -4.07
C GLU A 109 -21.19 -4.75 -3.77
N VAL A 110 -20.24 -5.41 -3.11
CA VAL A 110 -20.34 -6.83 -2.74
C VAL A 110 -20.73 -7.05 -1.28
N THR A 111 -20.42 -6.10 -0.38
CA THR A 111 -20.78 -6.20 1.04
C THR A 111 -22.14 -5.61 1.36
N LEU A 112 -22.68 -4.78 0.46
CA LEU A 112 -23.95 -4.04 0.62
C LEU A 112 -24.01 -3.21 1.92
N SER A 113 -22.84 -2.76 2.40
CA SER A 113 -22.72 -2.05 3.67
C SER A 113 -23.31 -0.63 3.64
N ASP A 114 -23.45 -0.05 2.46
CA ASP A 114 -24.09 1.25 2.22
C ASP A 114 -25.61 1.15 1.99
N LYS A 115 -26.19 -0.06 2.09
CA LYS A 115 -27.62 -0.36 1.88
C LYS A 115 -28.26 -0.84 3.20
N PRO A 116 -28.61 0.08 4.11
CA PRO A 116 -29.14 -0.26 5.43
C PRO A 116 -30.50 -0.96 5.36
N GLU A 117 -31.19 -0.90 4.24
CA GLU A 117 -32.46 -1.59 3.99
C GLU A 117 -32.28 -3.10 3.70
N VAL A 118 -31.08 -3.55 3.35
CA VAL A 118 -30.79 -4.97 3.09
C VAL A 118 -30.55 -5.70 4.42
N PRO A 119 -31.33 -6.75 4.74
CA PRO A 119 -31.08 -7.57 5.92
C PRO A 119 -29.68 -8.20 5.89
N GLU A 120 -29.04 -8.32 7.05
CA GLU A 120 -27.66 -8.85 7.13
C GLU A 120 -27.52 -10.25 6.52
N ASN A 121 -28.50 -11.14 6.74
CA ASN A 121 -28.46 -12.48 6.16
C ASN A 121 -28.48 -12.46 4.63
N ASP A 122 -29.23 -11.52 4.04
CA ASP A 122 -29.27 -11.36 2.59
C ASP A 122 -27.94 -10.78 2.07
N ALA A 123 -27.33 -9.85 2.81
CA ALA A 123 -25.99 -9.34 2.50
C ALA A 123 -24.92 -10.45 2.58
N TYR A 124 -24.99 -11.34 3.57
CA TYR A 124 -24.07 -12.49 3.65
C TYR A 124 -24.31 -13.50 2.52
N ALA A 125 -25.55 -13.75 2.16
CA ALA A 125 -25.87 -14.60 1.00
C ALA A 125 -25.30 -13.99 -0.29
N TYR A 126 -25.44 -12.68 -0.46
CA TYR A 126 -24.90 -11.96 -1.61
C TYR A 126 -23.36 -12.02 -1.66
N ILE A 127 -22.68 -11.85 -0.53
CA ILE A 127 -21.20 -12.01 -0.44
C ILE A 127 -20.82 -13.44 -0.85
N ASN A 128 -21.56 -14.46 -0.36
CA ASN A 128 -21.25 -15.85 -0.67
C ASN A 128 -21.36 -16.16 -2.16
N GLU A 129 -22.27 -15.49 -2.86
CA GLU A 129 -22.47 -15.65 -4.30
C GLU A 129 -21.40 -14.91 -5.14
N HIS A 130 -21.02 -13.68 -4.70
CA HIS A 130 -20.21 -12.78 -5.52
C HIS A 130 -18.72 -12.77 -5.17
N VAL A 131 -18.33 -13.21 -3.98
CA VAL A 131 -16.93 -13.39 -3.58
C VAL A 131 -16.58 -14.88 -3.64
N PRO A 132 -15.58 -15.29 -4.44
CA PRO A 132 -15.18 -16.69 -4.53
C PRO A 132 -14.69 -17.26 -3.20
N ASP A 133 -14.81 -18.58 -3.02
CA ASP A 133 -14.26 -19.28 -1.87
C ASP A 133 -12.72 -19.18 -1.89
N HIS A 134 -12.13 -18.94 -0.74
CA HIS A 134 -10.71 -18.73 -0.57
C HIS A 134 -10.24 -19.18 0.82
N ASP A 135 -8.97 -19.52 0.90
CA ASP A 135 -8.32 -19.98 2.14
C ASP A 135 -7.78 -18.81 2.95
N VAL A 136 -7.30 -17.75 2.26
CA VAL A 136 -6.65 -16.59 2.86
C VAL A 136 -7.31 -15.29 2.41
N LEU A 137 -7.61 -14.41 3.36
CA LEU A 137 -8.08 -13.05 3.08
C LEU A 137 -6.95 -12.05 3.39
N LEU A 138 -6.59 -11.25 2.40
CA LEU A 138 -5.62 -10.16 2.54
C LEU A 138 -6.35 -8.81 2.49
N ALA A 139 -6.01 -7.88 3.38
CA ALA A 139 -6.57 -6.53 3.33
C ALA A 139 -5.64 -5.47 3.90
N GLY A 140 -5.24 -4.51 3.07
CA GLY A 140 -4.59 -3.27 3.47
C GLY A 140 -5.61 -2.14 3.67
N PHE A 141 -6.52 -2.28 4.64
CA PHE A 141 -7.65 -1.37 4.80
C PHE A 141 -7.23 0.03 5.29
N PRO A 142 -7.90 1.12 4.86
CA PRO A 142 -7.54 2.47 5.26
C PRO A 142 -7.83 2.74 6.73
N CYS A 143 -6.95 3.52 7.39
CA CYS A 143 -7.14 3.99 8.77
C CYS A 143 -8.19 5.12 8.77
N GLN A 144 -9.44 4.76 8.91
CA GLN A 144 -10.55 5.71 9.06
C GLN A 144 -10.99 5.80 10.52
N PRO A 145 -11.36 6.99 11.02
CA PRO A 145 -11.92 7.11 12.35
C PRO A 145 -13.26 6.38 12.44
N PHE A 146 -13.42 5.52 13.44
CA PHE A 146 -14.73 4.97 13.77
C PHE A 146 -15.64 6.09 14.30
N SER A 147 -16.81 6.25 13.73
CA SER A 147 -17.82 7.09 14.35
C SER A 147 -18.43 6.32 15.53
N LEU A 148 -17.85 6.51 16.71
CA LEU A 148 -18.32 5.88 17.95
C LEU A 148 -19.72 6.36 18.40
N ALA A 149 -20.30 7.34 17.71
CA ALA A 149 -21.62 7.89 18.05
C ALA A 149 -22.74 6.82 18.01
N GLY A 150 -22.62 5.79 17.15
CA GLY A 150 -23.55 4.67 17.13
C GLY A 150 -23.35 3.68 18.28
N VAL A 151 -22.10 3.42 18.64
CA VAL A 151 -21.74 2.45 19.70
C VAL A 151 -22.17 2.94 21.08
N SER A 152 -21.96 4.23 21.41
CA SER A 152 -22.32 4.79 22.71
C SER A 152 -23.83 4.83 22.96
N LYS A 153 -24.65 5.05 21.94
CA LYS A 153 -26.11 5.21 22.09
C LYS A 153 -26.84 3.89 22.38
N LYS A 154 -26.29 2.75 21.98
CA LYS A 154 -26.87 1.43 22.20
C LYS A 154 -26.39 0.75 23.48
N ASN A 155 -25.17 1.04 23.95
CA ASN A 155 -24.69 0.61 25.27
C ASN A 155 -25.57 1.15 26.41
N SER A 156 -26.17 2.35 26.23
CA SER A 156 -27.11 2.94 27.20
C SER A 156 -28.50 2.29 27.18
N LEU A 157 -28.83 1.46 26.18
CA LEU A 157 -30.15 0.83 25.99
C LEU A 157 -30.17 -0.69 26.28
N GLY A 158 -29.06 -1.26 26.83
CA GLY A 158 -29.01 -2.67 27.29
C GLY A 158 -29.23 -3.71 26.18
N ARG A 159 -28.98 -3.39 24.93
CA ARG A 159 -29.07 -4.34 23.79
C ARG A 159 -27.74 -5.06 23.57
N ALA A 160 -27.83 -6.31 23.16
CA ALA A 160 -26.73 -7.27 23.03
C ALA A 160 -25.47 -6.69 22.37
N HIS A 161 -24.34 -6.94 23.03
CA HIS A 161 -23.02 -6.72 22.48
C HIS A 161 -22.79 -7.76 21.36
N GLY A 162 -22.42 -7.32 20.16
CA GLY A 162 -22.08 -8.20 19.05
C GLY A 162 -21.73 -7.40 17.81
N PHE A 163 -21.20 -8.10 16.83
CA PHE A 163 -20.88 -7.63 15.49
C PHE A 163 -22.05 -6.84 14.83
N GLU A 164 -23.31 -7.14 15.21
CA GLU A 164 -24.53 -6.48 14.78
C GLU A 164 -24.71 -5.04 15.29
N CYS A 165 -23.84 -4.55 16.16
CA CYS A 165 -23.93 -3.21 16.70
C CYS A 165 -23.21 -2.22 15.76
N GLU A 166 -23.95 -1.69 14.80
CA GLU A 166 -23.72 -0.49 13.95
C GLU A 166 -22.44 0.32 14.25
N ALA A 167 -21.28 -0.21 13.89
CA ALA A 167 -20.17 0.61 13.50
C ALA A 167 -20.23 0.81 11.97
N GLN A 168 -21.42 1.16 11.47
CA GLN A 168 -21.62 1.51 10.05
C GLN A 168 -20.70 2.67 9.67
N GLY A 169 -19.94 2.50 8.63
CA GLY A 169 -19.22 3.55 7.95
C GLY A 169 -17.70 3.44 7.90
N THR A 170 -17.08 2.36 8.38
CA THR A 170 -15.66 2.14 8.13
C THR A 170 -15.41 0.87 7.34
N LEU A 171 -14.50 0.96 6.39
CA LEU A 171 -14.17 -0.14 5.47
C LEU A 171 -13.60 -1.40 6.18
N PHE A 172 -13.18 -1.29 7.45
CA PHE A 172 -12.87 -2.46 8.27
C PHE A 172 -14.09 -3.40 8.43
N PHE A 173 -15.29 -2.84 8.60
CA PHE A 173 -16.50 -3.67 8.75
C PHE A 173 -16.91 -4.36 7.45
N ASP A 174 -16.52 -3.81 6.29
CA ASP A 174 -16.65 -4.52 5.02
C ASP A 174 -15.75 -5.76 5.00
N VAL A 175 -14.50 -5.65 5.47
CA VAL A 175 -13.62 -6.81 5.66
C VAL A 175 -14.24 -7.82 6.63
N ALA A 176 -14.72 -7.36 7.78
CA ALA A 176 -15.34 -8.21 8.79
C ALA A 176 -16.60 -8.95 8.27
N ARG A 177 -17.43 -8.30 7.44
CA ARG A 177 -18.58 -8.93 6.76
C ARG A 177 -18.13 -10.05 5.82
N ILE A 178 -17.08 -9.84 5.04
CA ILE A 178 -16.53 -10.89 4.16
C ILE A 178 -15.97 -12.04 5.00
N ILE A 179 -15.22 -11.76 6.08
CA ILE A 179 -14.73 -12.79 7.01
C ILE A 179 -15.88 -13.58 7.60
N ARG A 180 -16.96 -12.93 8.01
CA ARG A 180 -18.17 -13.57 8.56
C ARG A 180 -18.84 -14.52 7.57
N ALA A 181 -19.02 -14.07 6.32
CA ALA A 181 -19.68 -14.83 5.28
C ALA A 181 -18.81 -15.99 4.78
N LYS A 182 -17.54 -15.72 4.45
CA LYS A 182 -16.65 -16.69 3.76
C LYS A 182 -15.84 -17.56 4.71
N LYS A 183 -15.63 -17.13 5.96
CA LYS A 183 -14.86 -17.87 6.99
C LYS A 183 -13.51 -18.41 6.47
N PRO A 184 -12.64 -17.58 5.90
CA PRO A 184 -11.32 -18.03 5.44
C PRO A 184 -10.54 -18.71 6.58
N ALA A 185 -9.64 -19.62 6.25
CA ALA A 185 -8.80 -20.27 7.25
C ALA A 185 -7.88 -19.27 7.95
N ILE A 186 -7.37 -18.31 7.18
CA ILE A 186 -6.42 -17.28 7.63
C ILE A 186 -6.83 -15.93 7.08
N PHE A 187 -6.61 -14.87 7.84
CA PHE A 187 -6.56 -13.52 7.30
C PHE A 187 -5.23 -12.83 7.62
N VAL A 188 -4.83 -11.90 6.76
CA VAL A 188 -3.70 -10.99 6.99
C VAL A 188 -4.19 -9.56 6.74
N LEU A 189 -4.25 -8.77 7.82
CA LEU A 189 -4.70 -7.38 7.75
C LEU A 189 -3.52 -6.45 7.99
N GLU A 190 -3.33 -5.46 7.12
CA GLU A 190 -2.25 -4.47 7.23
C GLU A 190 -2.84 -3.09 7.49
N ASN A 191 -2.15 -2.30 8.31
CA ASN A 191 -2.47 -0.90 8.51
C ASN A 191 -1.24 -0.10 8.98
N VAL A 192 -1.38 1.22 9.12
CA VAL A 192 -0.34 2.05 9.71
C VAL A 192 -0.16 1.74 11.19
N LYS A 193 1.08 1.82 11.71
CA LYS A 193 1.41 1.60 13.14
C LYS A 193 0.50 2.38 14.10
N ASN A 194 0.13 3.61 13.71
CA ASN A 194 -0.67 4.50 14.55
C ASN A 194 -2.12 4.00 14.78
N LEU A 195 -2.57 2.96 14.08
CA LEU A 195 -3.86 2.30 14.34
C LEU A 195 -4.00 1.89 15.83
N LYS A 196 -2.90 1.44 16.45
CA LYS A 196 -2.87 1.03 17.85
C LYS A 196 -3.21 2.16 18.83
N SER A 197 -2.77 3.37 18.53
CA SER A 197 -2.99 4.56 19.39
C SER A 197 -4.16 5.43 18.94
N HIS A 198 -4.76 5.10 17.80
CA HIS A 198 -5.88 5.87 17.25
C HIS A 198 -7.05 5.89 18.23
N ASP A 199 -7.61 7.09 18.46
CA ASP A 199 -8.66 7.36 19.47
C ASP A 199 -8.35 6.73 20.84
N LYS A 200 -7.11 6.95 21.33
CA LYS A 200 -6.63 6.43 22.63
C LYS A 200 -6.72 4.89 22.72
N GLY A 201 -6.54 4.21 21.59
CA GLY A 201 -6.57 2.74 21.49
C GLY A 201 -7.97 2.12 21.34
N LYS A 202 -9.04 2.91 21.35
CA LYS A 202 -10.41 2.40 21.22
C LYS A 202 -10.65 1.75 19.86
N THR A 203 -10.17 2.38 18.78
CA THR A 203 -10.26 1.83 17.42
C THR A 203 -9.65 0.43 17.36
N PHE A 204 -8.43 0.28 17.87
CA PHE A 204 -7.73 -1.01 17.86
C PHE A 204 -8.47 -2.07 18.69
N LYS A 205 -8.98 -1.67 19.86
CA LYS A 205 -9.77 -2.57 20.70
C LYS A 205 -11.01 -3.08 19.96
N VAL A 206 -11.78 -2.21 19.29
CA VAL A 206 -12.97 -2.62 18.52
C VAL A 206 -12.59 -3.61 17.41
N ILE A 207 -11.46 -3.39 16.70
CA ILE A 207 -10.98 -4.33 15.70
C ILE A 207 -10.70 -5.69 16.32
N MET A 208 -9.93 -5.74 17.42
CA MET A 208 -9.56 -6.99 18.09
C MET A 208 -10.78 -7.73 18.64
N ASP A 209 -11.71 -7.02 19.30
CA ASP A 209 -12.94 -7.59 19.82
C ASP A 209 -13.80 -8.18 18.70
N THR A 210 -13.93 -7.47 17.56
CA THR A 210 -14.67 -7.95 16.38
C THR A 210 -14.07 -9.23 15.80
N LEU A 211 -12.73 -9.28 15.66
CA LEU A 211 -12.05 -10.46 15.13
C LEU A 211 -12.18 -11.66 16.07
N ASP A 212 -12.17 -11.43 17.39
CA ASP A 212 -12.42 -12.45 18.41
C ASP A 212 -13.85 -12.99 18.32
N GLU A 213 -14.86 -12.12 18.23
CA GLU A 213 -16.27 -12.47 18.03
C GLU A 213 -16.53 -13.26 16.74
N LEU A 214 -15.74 -12.99 15.69
CA LEU A 214 -15.79 -13.74 14.43
C LEU A 214 -15.17 -15.14 14.54
N GLY A 215 -14.58 -15.49 15.69
CA GLY A 215 -14.01 -16.79 15.95
C GLY A 215 -12.57 -16.98 15.50
N TYR A 216 -11.80 -15.90 15.46
CA TYR A 216 -10.40 -15.95 15.06
C TYR A 216 -9.45 -15.75 16.25
N GLU A 217 -8.33 -16.45 16.22
CA GLU A 217 -7.17 -16.23 17.09
C GLU A 217 -6.18 -15.35 16.35
N VAL A 218 -5.91 -14.14 16.87
CA VAL A 218 -4.92 -13.23 16.27
C VAL A 218 -3.56 -13.50 16.89
N ALA A 219 -2.55 -13.72 16.06
CA ALA A 219 -1.19 -13.98 16.51
C ALA A 219 -0.65 -12.82 17.36
N ASP A 220 0.01 -13.17 18.47
CA ASP A 220 0.59 -12.21 19.41
C ASP A 220 -0.40 -11.14 19.92
N ALA A 221 -1.70 -11.48 20.03
CA ALA A 221 -2.77 -10.55 20.39
C ALA A 221 -2.52 -9.81 21.72
N ALA A 222 -1.98 -10.52 22.72
CA ALA A 222 -1.68 -9.97 24.03
C ALA A 222 -0.46 -9.05 24.07
N GLU A 223 0.38 -9.09 23.02
CA GLU A 223 1.61 -8.30 22.95
C GLU A 223 1.31 -6.85 22.58
N MET A 224 1.78 -5.94 23.40
CA MET A 224 1.57 -4.50 23.27
C MET A 224 2.87 -3.75 23.60
N GLY A 225 2.95 -2.47 23.23
CA GLY A 225 4.09 -1.62 23.58
C GLY A 225 5.08 -1.39 22.44
N LYS A 226 6.32 -1.03 22.78
CA LYS A 226 7.34 -0.63 21.79
C LYS A 226 7.85 -1.80 20.92
N ASN A 227 7.91 -2.99 21.53
CA ASN A 227 8.43 -4.20 20.90
C ASN A 227 7.31 -5.14 20.44
N ASP A 228 6.15 -4.58 20.10
CA ASP A 228 5.02 -5.36 19.60
C ASP A 228 5.42 -6.06 18.29
N PRO A 229 5.44 -7.39 18.24
CA PRO A 229 5.87 -8.14 17.07
C PRO A 229 4.96 -7.95 15.86
N LYS A 230 3.74 -7.49 16.07
CA LYS A 230 2.80 -7.13 14.99
C LYS A 230 3.24 -5.88 14.21
N VAL A 231 4.17 -5.08 14.73
CA VAL A 231 4.70 -3.89 14.05
C VAL A 231 5.99 -4.24 13.34
N ILE A 232 5.92 -4.28 12.02
CA ILE A 232 7.03 -4.61 11.13
C ILE A 232 7.51 -3.34 10.45
N ASP A 233 8.84 -3.12 10.44
CA ASP A 233 9.45 -1.98 9.76
C ASP A 233 10.09 -2.42 8.44
N GLY A 234 9.67 -1.79 7.35
CA GLY A 234 10.19 -2.03 6.00
C GLY A 234 11.70 -1.79 5.85
N LYS A 235 12.33 -1.04 6.78
CA LYS A 235 13.78 -0.77 6.74
C LYS A 235 14.66 -2.03 6.80
N HIS A 236 14.12 -3.15 7.24
CA HIS A 236 14.82 -4.43 7.23
C HIS A 236 14.92 -5.05 5.82
N PHE A 237 14.09 -4.60 4.89
CA PHE A 237 14.00 -5.13 3.53
C PHE A 237 14.44 -4.11 2.48
N LEU A 238 14.11 -2.83 2.68
CA LEU A 238 14.39 -1.72 1.79
C LEU A 238 14.94 -0.52 2.59
N PRO A 239 15.66 0.40 1.96
CA PRO A 239 16.22 1.58 2.66
C PRO A 239 15.12 2.63 2.96
N GLN A 240 13.99 2.20 3.51
CA GLN A 240 12.87 3.04 3.88
C GLN A 240 12.32 2.67 5.26
N HIS A 241 12.26 3.65 6.16
CA HIS A 241 11.56 3.50 7.42
C HIS A 241 10.04 3.53 7.16
N ARG A 242 9.39 2.35 7.22
CA ARG A 242 7.97 2.18 6.96
C ARG A 242 7.37 1.16 7.94
N GLU A 243 6.93 1.66 9.10
CA GLU A 243 6.32 0.79 10.11
C GLU A 243 4.85 0.51 9.77
N ARG A 244 4.49 -0.77 9.77
CA ARG A 244 3.14 -1.26 9.56
C ARG A 244 2.75 -2.24 10.64
N ILE A 245 1.50 -2.15 11.10
CA ILE A 245 0.93 -3.21 11.92
C ILE A 245 0.35 -4.27 11.01
N VAL A 246 0.66 -5.52 11.29
CA VAL A 246 0.17 -6.70 10.58
C VAL A 246 -0.55 -7.59 11.58
N LEU A 247 -1.83 -7.86 11.33
CA LEU A 247 -2.65 -8.77 12.13
C LEU A 247 -2.84 -10.05 11.32
N VAL A 248 -2.31 -11.15 11.82
CA VAL A 248 -2.51 -12.48 11.23
C VAL A 248 -3.47 -13.25 12.12
N GLY A 249 -4.64 -13.58 11.59
CA GLY A 249 -5.68 -14.30 12.32
C GLY A 249 -5.92 -15.68 11.75
N PHE A 250 -6.12 -16.64 12.63
CA PHE A 250 -6.38 -18.04 12.31
C PHE A 250 -7.78 -18.42 12.80
N ARG A 251 -8.55 -19.08 11.98
CA ARG A 251 -9.88 -19.54 12.36
C ARG A 251 -9.75 -20.62 13.46
N ARG A 252 -10.39 -20.38 14.59
CA ARG A 252 -10.19 -21.11 15.85
C ARG A 252 -10.55 -22.59 15.76
N ASP A 253 -11.63 -22.91 15.04
CA ASP A 253 -12.12 -24.30 14.86
C ASP A 253 -11.17 -25.19 14.09
N LEU A 254 -10.23 -24.60 13.31
CA LEU A 254 -9.22 -25.35 12.56
C LEU A 254 -7.99 -25.69 13.40
N ASN A 255 -7.80 -25.01 14.54
CA ASN A 255 -6.67 -25.25 15.47
C ASN A 255 -5.27 -25.20 14.80
N ILE A 256 -5.10 -24.32 13.78
CA ILE A 256 -3.86 -24.19 12.99
C ILE A 256 -2.94 -23.08 13.47
N HIS A 257 -3.31 -22.32 14.50
CA HIS A 257 -2.57 -21.17 15.03
C HIS A 257 -1.38 -21.54 15.91
N GLN A 258 -1.30 -22.79 16.35
CA GLN A 258 -0.31 -23.24 17.33
C GLN A 258 1.12 -23.09 16.78
N GLY A 259 1.97 -22.42 17.57
CA GLY A 259 3.39 -22.22 17.24
C GLY A 259 3.67 -21.09 16.24
N PHE A 260 2.65 -20.38 15.76
CA PHE A 260 2.85 -19.21 14.91
C PHE A 260 3.04 -17.93 15.75
N THR A 261 4.12 -17.20 15.48
CA THR A 261 4.38 -15.88 16.06
C THR A 261 5.10 -14.98 15.07
N LEU A 262 4.74 -13.69 15.06
CA LEU A 262 5.43 -12.68 14.27
C LEU A 262 6.82 -12.32 14.82
N ARG A 263 7.17 -12.74 16.05
CA ARG A 263 8.51 -12.56 16.61
C ARG A 263 9.58 -13.25 15.77
N ASP A 264 9.22 -14.34 15.13
CA ASP A 264 10.14 -15.11 14.30
C ASP A 264 10.43 -14.50 12.94
N ILE A 265 9.72 -13.41 12.57
CA ILE A 265 9.91 -12.75 11.27
C ILE A 265 11.34 -12.25 11.06
N SER A 266 12.04 -11.92 12.14
CA SER A 266 13.45 -11.51 12.07
C SER A 266 14.39 -12.57 11.48
N ARG A 267 14.01 -13.85 11.53
CA ARG A 267 14.75 -14.96 10.91
C ARG A 267 14.69 -14.93 9.39
N PHE A 268 13.71 -14.20 8.83
CA PHE A 268 13.48 -14.06 7.40
C PHE A 268 13.97 -12.72 6.86
N TYR A 269 14.59 -11.88 7.70
CA TYR A 269 15.20 -10.66 7.20
C TYR A 269 16.37 -10.99 6.29
N PRO A 270 16.50 -10.32 5.14
CA PRO A 270 17.65 -10.52 4.27
C PRO A 270 18.95 -10.14 5.01
N GLU A 271 20.02 -10.89 4.80
CA GLU A 271 21.33 -10.56 5.35
C GLU A 271 21.81 -9.18 4.90
N GLN A 272 21.48 -8.82 3.68
CA GLN A 272 21.77 -7.52 3.10
C GLN A 272 20.53 -6.98 2.37
N ARG A 273 20.13 -5.77 2.71
CA ARG A 273 19.16 -5.01 1.94
C ARG A 273 19.86 -4.15 0.89
N PRO A 274 19.20 -3.77 -0.22
CA PRO A 274 19.78 -2.80 -1.13
C PRO A 274 20.05 -1.47 -0.40
N SER A 275 21.14 -0.80 -0.76
CA SER A 275 21.40 0.57 -0.31
C SER A 275 20.45 1.55 -1.01
N PHE A 276 20.30 2.74 -0.43
CA PHE A 276 19.45 3.77 -1.06
C PHE A 276 19.97 4.18 -2.44
N GLY A 277 21.30 4.29 -2.59
CA GLY A 277 21.94 4.63 -3.85
C GLY A 277 21.66 3.62 -4.99
N GLU A 278 21.60 2.33 -4.67
CA GLU A 278 21.32 1.27 -5.66
C GLU A 278 19.90 1.33 -6.25
N LEU A 279 18.96 1.99 -5.55
CA LEU A 279 17.60 2.16 -6.06
C LEU A 279 17.48 3.31 -7.06
N LEU A 280 18.50 4.21 -7.11
CA LEU A 280 18.44 5.41 -7.92
C LEU A 280 18.71 5.13 -9.40
N GLU A 281 18.15 5.98 -10.24
CA GLU A 281 18.42 5.97 -11.69
C GLU A 281 19.76 6.71 -11.95
N PRO A 282 20.65 6.18 -12.80
CA PRO A 282 21.97 6.76 -13.04
C PRO A 282 21.89 8.12 -13.75
N VAL A 283 20.83 8.36 -14.51
CA VAL A 283 20.60 9.63 -15.22
C VAL A 283 19.17 10.08 -14.98
N VAL A 284 19.03 11.26 -14.40
CA VAL A 284 17.75 11.85 -14.04
C VAL A 284 17.59 13.24 -14.67
N ASP A 285 16.43 13.53 -15.19
CA ASP A 285 16.05 14.84 -15.75
C ASP A 285 16.16 15.94 -14.69
N SER A 286 16.74 17.07 -15.06
CA SER A 286 16.93 18.24 -14.18
C SER A 286 15.63 18.79 -13.57
N LYS A 287 14.47 18.50 -14.15
CA LYS A 287 13.17 18.87 -13.58
C LYS A 287 12.91 18.30 -12.18
N TYR A 288 13.64 17.24 -11.78
CA TYR A 288 13.55 16.68 -10.44
C TYR A 288 14.40 17.43 -9.40
N ILE A 289 15.35 18.26 -9.85
CA ILE A 289 16.14 19.12 -8.97
C ILE A 289 15.22 20.23 -8.46
N LEU A 290 15.28 20.51 -7.16
CA LEU A 290 14.49 21.59 -6.57
C LEU A 290 14.91 22.95 -7.16
N THR A 291 13.94 23.80 -7.48
CA THR A 291 14.23 25.18 -7.86
C THR A 291 14.87 25.92 -6.67
N PRO A 292 15.72 26.94 -6.90
CA PRO A 292 16.33 27.73 -5.81
C PRO A 292 15.28 28.23 -4.81
N LYS A 293 14.18 28.79 -5.29
CA LYS A 293 13.10 29.33 -4.47
C LYS A 293 12.39 28.25 -3.62
N LEU A 294 12.15 27.07 -4.19
CA LEU A 294 11.51 25.97 -3.45
C LEU A 294 12.45 25.40 -2.38
N TRP A 295 13.75 25.26 -2.73
CA TRP A 295 14.73 24.78 -1.77
C TRP A 295 14.91 25.76 -0.61
N GLU A 296 14.99 27.06 -0.88
CA GLU A 296 15.04 28.10 0.15
C GLU A 296 13.84 28.06 1.08
N TYR A 297 12.65 27.93 0.52
CA TYR A 297 11.41 27.80 1.30
C TYR A 297 11.48 26.59 2.25
N LEU A 298 11.82 25.40 1.75
CA LEU A 298 11.90 24.19 2.55
C LEU A 298 12.98 24.27 3.62
N TYR A 299 14.12 24.83 3.28
CA TYR A 299 15.25 25.04 4.18
C TYR A 299 14.85 25.95 5.36
N ASN A 300 14.28 27.10 5.08
CA ASN A 300 13.84 28.07 6.09
C ASN A 300 12.67 27.52 6.91
N TYR A 301 11.75 26.77 6.29
CA TYR A 301 10.65 26.11 6.96
C TYR A 301 11.16 25.08 7.98
N ALA A 302 12.12 24.24 7.62
CA ALA A 302 12.72 23.26 8.52
C ALA A 302 13.43 23.94 9.69
N LYS A 303 14.22 25.00 9.42
CA LYS A 303 14.92 25.81 10.44
C LYS A 303 13.93 26.42 11.46
N LYS A 304 12.83 27.00 10.96
CA LYS A 304 11.78 27.58 11.80
C LYS A 304 11.12 26.53 12.72
N HIS A 305 10.90 25.31 12.22
CA HIS A 305 10.28 24.24 13.01
C HIS A 305 11.26 23.60 13.99
N ALA A 306 12.53 23.45 13.61
CA ALA A 306 13.57 23.00 14.53
C ALA A 306 13.72 23.93 15.74
N ALA A 307 13.68 25.26 15.52
CA ALA A 307 13.74 26.25 16.59
C ALA A 307 12.53 26.17 17.56
N LYS A 308 11.41 25.53 17.14
CA LYS A 308 10.23 25.30 17.98
C LYS A 308 10.20 23.91 18.62
N GLY A 309 11.28 23.13 18.49
CA GLY A 309 11.32 21.73 18.95
C GLY A 309 10.45 20.77 18.14
N ASN A 310 9.98 21.17 16.95
CA ASN A 310 9.16 20.34 16.09
C ASN A 310 10.06 19.62 15.06
N GLY A 311 9.81 18.32 14.85
CA GLY A 311 10.54 17.52 13.84
C GLY A 311 10.07 17.72 12.39
N PHE A 312 9.30 18.77 12.10
CA PHE A 312 8.83 19.06 10.74
C PHE A 312 9.96 19.63 9.88
N GLY A 313 10.18 19.02 8.73
CA GLY A 313 11.19 19.46 7.76
C GLY A 313 11.36 18.43 6.65
N PHE A 314 12.24 18.75 5.73
CA PHE A 314 12.62 17.84 4.65
C PHE A 314 13.42 16.64 5.17
N GLY A 315 13.39 15.53 4.41
CA GLY A 315 14.24 14.35 4.65
C GLY A 315 15.34 14.27 3.62
N LEU A 316 16.54 14.75 3.94
CA LEU A 316 17.70 14.63 3.06
C LEU A 316 18.35 13.27 3.24
N VAL A 317 18.56 12.53 2.14
CA VAL A 317 19.15 11.19 2.13
C VAL A 317 20.42 11.22 1.31
N ASN A 318 21.53 10.86 1.93
CA ASN A 318 22.81 10.73 1.24
C ASN A 318 22.88 9.36 0.53
N PRO A 319 22.91 9.31 -0.81
CA PRO A 319 22.98 8.07 -1.58
C PRO A 319 24.30 7.32 -1.47
N GLU A 320 25.40 8.02 -1.14
CA GLU A 320 26.73 7.41 -0.99
C GLU A 320 26.86 6.65 0.34
N ASN A 321 26.04 6.98 1.33
CA ASN A 321 26.02 6.27 2.59
C ASN A 321 25.11 5.03 2.50
N LYS A 322 25.71 3.84 2.49
CA LYS A 322 25.01 2.55 2.39
C LYS A 322 24.00 2.32 3.51
N GLU A 323 24.20 2.93 4.68
CA GLU A 323 23.30 2.81 5.83
C GLU A 323 22.15 3.82 5.81
N SER A 324 22.12 4.72 4.82
CA SER A 324 21.03 5.69 4.70
C SER A 324 19.66 5.02 4.60
N ILE A 325 18.72 5.54 5.39
CA ILE A 325 17.32 5.10 5.40
C ILE A 325 16.45 6.31 5.16
N ALA A 326 15.64 6.25 4.12
CA ALA A 326 14.66 7.27 3.81
C ALA A 326 13.47 7.25 4.79
N ARG A 327 12.79 8.38 4.94
CA ARG A 327 11.50 8.46 5.62
C ARG A 327 10.43 7.69 4.84
N THR A 328 9.28 7.47 5.46
CA THR A 328 8.13 6.87 4.79
C THR A 328 7.68 7.71 3.60
N LEU A 329 7.64 7.11 2.41
CA LEU A 329 7.06 7.72 1.21
C LEU A 329 5.55 7.91 1.41
N SER A 330 5.07 9.14 1.27
CA SER A 330 3.65 9.46 1.41
C SER A 330 2.91 9.39 0.06
N ALA A 331 1.60 9.14 0.11
CA ALA A 331 0.74 9.20 -1.10
C ALA A 331 0.72 10.60 -1.75
N ARG A 332 1.10 11.63 -1.02
CA ARG A 332 1.19 13.02 -1.50
C ARG A 332 2.56 13.43 -2.04
N TYR A 333 3.53 12.53 -2.05
CA TYR A 333 4.89 12.83 -2.49
C TYR A 333 4.96 13.58 -3.84
N HIS A 334 4.08 13.27 -4.76
CA HIS A 334 3.99 13.95 -6.05
C HIS A 334 3.61 15.44 -5.95
N LYS A 335 2.99 15.88 -4.84
CA LYS A 335 2.60 17.27 -4.56
C LYS A 335 3.63 17.96 -3.68
N ASP A 336 3.85 17.44 -2.50
CA ASP A 336 4.64 18.06 -1.44
C ASP A 336 6.13 17.68 -1.54
N GLY A 337 6.44 16.41 -1.79
CA GLY A 337 7.74 15.85 -2.18
C GLY A 337 8.96 16.29 -1.38
N SER A 338 8.78 16.55 -0.08
CA SER A 338 9.88 17.02 0.78
C SER A 338 10.31 16.01 1.84
N GLU A 339 9.52 14.94 2.05
CA GLU A 339 9.85 13.91 3.04
C GLU A 339 11.05 13.06 2.64
N ILE A 340 11.33 12.93 1.32
CA ILE A 340 12.51 12.25 0.78
C ILE A 340 13.12 13.12 -0.30
N LEU A 341 14.28 13.70 -0.01
CA LEU A 341 15.09 14.44 -0.95
C LEU A 341 16.45 13.77 -1.06
N ILE A 342 16.95 13.61 -2.27
CA ILE A 342 18.25 13.03 -2.54
C ILE A 342 19.31 14.12 -2.41
N ASP A 343 20.25 13.90 -1.53
CA ASP A 343 21.41 14.76 -1.36
C ASP A 343 22.30 14.69 -2.62
N ARG A 344 22.73 15.83 -3.07
CA ARG A 344 23.62 16.01 -4.22
C ARG A 344 24.91 16.73 -3.82
N GLY A 345 25.24 16.74 -2.52
CA GLY A 345 26.42 17.41 -1.97
C GLY A 345 26.10 18.85 -1.50
N TRP A 346 24.87 19.14 -1.09
CA TRP A 346 24.53 20.41 -0.49
C TRP A 346 25.31 20.63 0.82
N ASP A 347 26.17 21.67 0.89
CA ASP A 347 26.83 22.04 2.12
C ASP A 347 25.91 22.88 3.01
N MET A 348 25.54 22.30 4.16
CA MET A 348 24.64 22.95 5.13
C MET A 348 25.28 24.19 5.77
N ALA A 349 26.61 24.20 6.01
CA ALA A 349 27.30 25.31 6.63
C ALA A 349 27.36 26.54 5.70
N THR A 350 27.68 26.31 4.43
CA THR A 350 27.59 27.35 3.40
C THR A 350 26.16 27.83 3.23
N GLY A 351 25.17 26.91 3.23
CA GLY A 351 23.77 27.28 3.11
C GLY A 351 23.24 28.14 4.28
N GLU A 352 23.85 28.05 5.46
CA GLU A 352 23.48 28.88 6.61
C GLU A 352 24.07 30.30 6.54
N THR A 353 25.25 30.44 5.97
CA THR A 353 25.99 31.72 5.90
C THR A 353 25.72 32.47 4.60
N ASP A 354 25.67 31.78 3.49
CA ASP A 354 25.39 32.30 2.15
C ASP A 354 24.53 31.31 1.35
N PHE A 355 23.22 31.39 1.50
CA PHE A 355 22.29 30.51 0.78
C PHE A 355 22.36 30.68 -0.74
N ALA A 356 22.75 31.87 -1.21
CA ALA A 356 22.81 32.21 -2.64
C ALA A 356 24.14 31.76 -3.30
N ASN A 357 25.06 31.20 -2.56
CA ASN A 357 26.34 30.71 -3.08
C ASN A 357 26.15 29.84 -4.32
N GLU A 358 26.70 30.24 -5.46
CA GLU A 358 26.45 29.64 -6.77
C GLU A 358 26.90 28.17 -6.82
N GLU A 359 28.06 27.85 -6.24
CA GLU A 359 28.56 26.47 -6.19
C GLU A 359 27.63 25.57 -5.38
N ASN A 360 27.22 26.01 -4.19
CA ASN A 360 26.31 25.28 -3.34
C ASN A 360 24.90 25.15 -4.01
N GLN A 361 24.46 26.19 -4.71
CA GLN A 361 23.19 26.13 -5.48
C GLN A 361 23.21 25.09 -6.62
N ALA A 362 24.36 24.74 -7.17
CA ALA A 362 24.47 23.63 -8.14
C ALA A 362 24.21 22.26 -7.50
N HIS A 363 24.38 22.15 -6.20
CA HIS A 363 24.20 20.93 -5.40
C HIS A 363 22.81 20.83 -4.73
N ARG A 364 21.84 21.67 -5.13
CA ARG A 364 20.46 21.57 -4.59
C ARG A 364 19.94 20.14 -4.65
N PRO A 365 19.24 19.67 -3.61
CA PRO A 365 18.63 18.34 -3.59
C PRO A 365 17.65 18.13 -4.74
N ARG A 366 17.38 16.86 -5.03
CA ARG A 366 16.35 16.46 -5.99
C ARG A 366 15.29 15.57 -5.38
N ARG A 367 14.14 15.50 -6.02
CA ARG A 367 13.10 14.51 -5.72
C ARG A 367 13.39 13.16 -6.36
N LEU A 368 12.73 12.13 -5.89
CA LEU A 368 12.67 10.82 -6.54
C LEU A 368 11.92 10.92 -7.87
N THR A 369 12.34 10.11 -8.83
CA THR A 369 11.53 9.84 -10.04
C THR A 369 10.41 8.86 -9.70
N PRO A 370 9.35 8.74 -10.56
CA PRO A 370 8.32 7.72 -10.37
C PRO A 370 8.88 6.28 -10.30
N ARG A 371 9.94 5.99 -11.05
CA ARG A 371 10.58 4.67 -11.04
C ARG A 371 11.35 4.43 -9.73
N GLU A 372 12.03 5.43 -9.22
CA GLU A 372 12.70 5.35 -7.92
C GLU A 372 11.70 5.19 -6.77
N CYS A 373 10.55 5.89 -6.83
CA CYS A 373 9.45 5.66 -5.89
C CYS A 373 8.91 4.22 -5.94
N ALA A 374 8.87 3.60 -7.13
CA ALA A 374 8.38 2.23 -7.29
C ALA A 374 9.40 1.17 -6.81
N ARG A 375 10.69 1.53 -6.74
CA ARG A 375 11.75 0.66 -6.21
C ARG A 375 11.89 0.74 -4.70
N LEU A 376 11.44 1.84 -4.12
CA LEU A 376 11.50 2.15 -2.70
C LEU A 376 10.26 1.61 -1.96
#